data_90fa3141717e9c12561f5e7cd230be7b
#
_entry.id   90fa3141717e9c12561f5e7cd230be7b
#
_cell.length_a   1.000
_cell.length_b   1.000
_cell.length_c   1.000
_cell.angle_alpha   90.00
_cell.angle_beta   90.00
_cell.angle_gamma   90.00
#
_symmetry.space_group_name_H-M   'P 1'
#
loop_
_entity.id
_entity.type
_entity.pdbx_description
1 polymer ?
#
loop_
_entity_poly.entity_id
_entity_poly.type
_entity_poly.pdbx_seq_one_letter_code
_entity_poly.pdbx_strand_id
1 'polypeptide(L)'
;VVVLSGDLEYESTKELVTKYFGSIKPAGTKKNNYPEIRFNMGEVRDTIYDNIQLPAVYIAYKIPGTTSGEIHALEILSMILGDGKSSRLYRNIVYETKSAKSTGSFVWDNELGGLFIVYATGFKNADLDSLETKITAIINRLESEEVTQKELEKAKNSVENDIIGAMQTVLGKADALANYWTYFKDTNRINSAADEYLSVTKEDMIKTAKKYLSK
;
A
#
# COMPACT_ATOMS: atom_id res chain seq x y z
N VAL A 1 7.36 -19.36 -10.62
CA VAL A 1 7.24 -18.49 -11.81
C VAL A 1 8.63 -18.02 -12.20
N VAL A 2 8.93 -18.07 -13.50
CA VAL A 2 10.16 -17.49 -14.08
C VAL A 2 9.71 -16.44 -15.09
N VAL A 3 10.20 -15.22 -14.92
CA VAL A 3 9.93 -14.13 -15.84
C VAL A 3 11.25 -13.57 -16.34
N LEU A 4 11.34 -13.34 -17.63
CA LEU A 4 12.50 -12.80 -18.29
C LEU A 4 12.07 -11.57 -19.10
N SER A 5 12.81 -10.50 -18.97
CA SER A 5 12.58 -9.25 -19.69
C SER A 5 13.91 -8.65 -20.12
N GLY A 6 13.96 -8.11 -21.32
CA GLY A 6 15.18 -7.51 -21.88
C GLY A 6 15.26 -7.66 -23.40
N ASP A 7 16.43 -7.49 -23.93
CA ASP A 7 16.73 -7.79 -25.34
C ASP A 7 16.93 -9.31 -25.49
N LEU A 8 15.81 -10.02 -25.65
CA LEU A 8 15.73 -11.46 -25.66
C LEU A 8 15.21 -11.97 -27.01
N GLU A 9 15.89 -12.96 -27.56
CA GLU A 9 15.36 -13.72 -28.68
C GLU A 9 14.57 -14.91 -28.13
N TYR A 10 13.32 -15.08 -28.56
CA TYR A 10 12.34 -16.00 -27.93
C TYR A 10 12.79 -17.46 -27.97
N GLU A 11 13.22 -17.99 -29.15
CA GLU A 11 13.52 -19.42 -29.28
C GLU A 11 14.77 -19.82 -28.48
N SER A 12 15.85 -19.05 -28.59
CA SER A 12 17.07 -19.32 -27.82
C SER A 12 16.85 -19.18 -26.30
N THR A 13 16.05 -18.20 -25.90
CA THR A 13 15.68 -18.02 -24.48
C THR A 13 14.86 -19.21 -23.97
N LYS A 14 13.89 -19.67 -24.74
CA LYS A 14 13.08 -20.84 -24.44
C LYS A 14 13.93 -22.11 -24.32
N GLU A 15 14.90 -22.32 -25.21
CA GLU A 15 15.83 -23.44 -25.09
C GLU A 15 16.63 -23.40 -23.80
N LEU A 16 17.16 -22.22 -23.42
CA LEU A 16 17.89 -22.02 -22.17
C LEU A 16 17.01 -22.28 -20.95
N VAL A 17 15.80 -21.74 -20.92
CA VAL A 17 14.84 -22.00 -19.83
C VAL A 17 14.53 -23.48 -19.74
N THR A 18 14.27 -24.14 -20.83
CA THR A 18 14.00 -25.58 -20.87
C THR A 18 15.18 -26.38 -20.38
N LYS A 19 16.40 -26.03 -20.79
CA LYS A 19 17.64 -26.67 -20.36
C LYS A 19 17.87 -26.59 -18.85
N TYR A 20 17.67 -25.41 -18.24
CA TYR A 20 18.00 -25.18 -16.83
C TYR A 20 16.83 -25.47 -15.89
N PHE A 21 15.59 -25.31 -16.31
CA PHE A 21 14.41 -25.44 -15.45
C PHE A 21 13.49 -26.62 -15.85
N GLY A 22 13.60 -27.13 -17.08
CA GLY A 22 12.70 -28.17 -17.60
C GLY A 22 12.76 -29.50 -16.88
N SER A 23 13.88 -29.80 -16.19
CA SER A 23 14.04 -31.01 -15.38
C SER A 23 13.35 -30.92 -13.99
N ILE A 24 12.94 -29.72 -13.58
CA ILE A 24 12.28 -29.51 -12.28
C ILE A 24 10.86 -30.08 -12.35
N LYS A 25 10.63 -31.16 -11.60
CA LYS A 25 9.32 -31.79 -11.53
C LYS A 25 8.34 -30.86 -10.80
N PRO A 26 7.06 -30.80 -11.25
CA PRO A 26 6.04 -30.08 -10.50
C PRO A 26 5.94 -30.64 -9.08
N ALA A 27 6.22 -29.83 -8.08
CA ALA A 27 5.85 -30.15 -6.72
C ALA A 27 4.31 -30.14 -6.65
N GLY A 28 3.67 -31.23 -6.26
CA GLY A 28 2.22 -31.26 -6.11
C GLY A 28 1.79 -30.04 -5.28
N THR A 29 0.86 -29.25 -5.79
CA THR A 29 0.33 -28.07 -5.11
C THR A 29 -0.42 -28.52 -3.86
N LYS A 30 0.24 -28.51 -2.70
CA LYS A 30 -0.50 -28.49 -1.44
C LYS A 30 -1.21 -27.15 -1.39
N LYS A 31 -2.54 -27.15 -1.48
CA LYS A 31 -3.31 -26.00 -1.06
C LYS A 31 -3.05 -25.80 0.43
N ASN A 32 -2.26 -24.82 0.75
CA ASN A 32 -2.12 -24.39 2.14
C ASN A 32 -3.48 -23.83 2.57
N ASN A 33 -4.10 -24.48 3.54
CA ASN A 33 -5.35 -23.99 4.11
C ASN A 33 -4.97 -23.04 5.23
N TYR A 34 -4.80 -21.75 4.90
CA TYR A 34 -4.55 -20.73 5.89
C TYR A 34 -5.84 -20.38 6.62
N PRO A 35 -5.80 -20.17 7.95
CA PRO A 35 -6.96 -19.72 8.68
C PRO A 35 -7.40 -18.34 8.19
N GLU A 36 -8.70 -18.12 8.16
CA GLU A 36 -9.27 -16.82 7.82
C GLU A 36 -8.76 -15.73 8.77
N ILE A 37 -8.30 -14.60 8.21
CA ILE A 37 -7.83 -13.49 8.99
C ILE A 37 -9.03 -12.84 9.69
N ARG A 38 -9.05 -12.89 11.02
CA ARG A 38 -10.07 -12.22 11.82
C ARG A 38 -9.67 -10.75 12.03
N PHE A 39 -10.50 -9.85 11.54
CA PHE A 39 -10.27 -8.40 11.68
C PHE A 39 -10.69 -7.83 13.03
N ASN A 40 -11.60 -8.50 13.77
CA ASN A 40 -12.16 -8.04 15.04
C ASN A 40 -11.32 -8.52 16.24
N MET A 41 -10.14 -7.96 16.44
CA MET A 41 -9.31 -8.29 17.60
C MET A 41 -9.24 -7.17 18.66
N GLY A 42 -10.01 -6.10 18.49
CA GLY A 42 -9.91 -4.93 19.37
C GLY A 42 -8.59 -4.16 19.18
N GLU A 43 -8.45 -3.07 19.91
CA GLU A 43 -7.24 -2.25 19.92
C GLU A 43 -6.15 -2.93 20.78
N VAL A 44 -4.95 -3.05 20.25
CA VAL A 44 -3.76 -3.52 20.96
C VAL A 44 -2.78 -2.35 21.00
N ARG A 45 -2.29 -2.01 22.20
CA ARG A 45 -1.29 -0.98 22.42
C ARG A 45 -0.02 -1.59 22.99
N ASP A 46 1.10 -1.16 22.48
CA ASP A 46 2.41 -1.54 23.00
C ASP A 46 3.39 -0.37 22.92
N THR A 47 4.39 -0.36 23.80
CA THR A 47 5.43 0.66 23.83
C THR A 47 6.79 -0.02 23.86
N ILE A 48 7.57 0.23 22.82
CA ILE A 48 8.91 -0.32 22.67
C ILE A 48 9.92 0.78 23.02
N TYR A 49 10.84 0.47 23.94
CA TYR A 49 11.94 1.35 24.29
C TYR A 49 13.22 0.85 23.65
N ASP A 50 13.91 1.74 22.94
CA ASP A 50 15.18 1.45 22.30
C ASP A 50 16.07 2.70 22.31
N ASN A 51 17.34 2.54 21.93
CA ASN A 51 18.30 3.63 21.84
C ASN A 51 18.07 4.45 20.54
N ILE A 52 16.91 5.09 20.45
CA ILE A 52 16.50 5.94 19.32
C ILE A 52 16.63 7.43 19.66
N GLN A 53 16.87 8.23 18.63
CA GLN A 53 17.03 9.69 18.82
C GLN A 53 15.69 10.42 19.02
N LEU A 54 14.64 9.97 18.35
CA LEU A 54 13.33 10.61 18.34
C LEU A 54 12.22 9.59 18.54
N PRO A 55 11.23 9.92 19.39
CA PRO A 55 10.08 9.05 19.58
C PRO A 55 9.14 9.07 18.36
N ALA A 56 8.43 7.97 18.14
CA ALA A 56 7.48 7.85 17.05
C ALA A 56 6.20 7.11 17.48
N VAL A 57 5.08 7.49 16.84
CA VAL A 57 3.80 6.80 16.95
C VAL A 57 3.54 6.09 15.63
N TYR A 58 3.11 4.83 15.71
CA TYR A 58 2.62 4.04 14.59
C TYR A 58 1.22 3.55 14.90
N ILE A 59 0.28 3.80 14.00
CA ILE A 59 -1.09 3.29 14.06
C ILE A 59 -1.29 2.38 12.87
N ALA A 60 -1.67 1.13 13.11
CA ALA A 60 -1.85 0.14 12.08
C ALA A 60 -3.28 -0.41 12.09
N TYR A 61 -3.92 -0.38 10.95
CA TYR A 61 -5.24 -0.97 10.73
C TYR A 61 -5.11 -2.20 9.85
N LYS A 62 -5.80 -3.27 10.19
CA LYS A 62 -5.85 -4.47 9.36
C LYS A 62 -6.68 -4.20 8.11
N ILE A 63 -6.14 -4.59 6.97
CA ILE A 63 -6.79 -4.43 5.67
C ILE A 63 -6.80 -5.76 4.91
N PRO A 64 -7.64 -5.90 3.87
CA PRO A 64 -7.67 -7.11 3.05
C PRO A 64 -6.36 -7.32 2.29
N GLY A 65 -6.20 -8.51 1.71
CA GLY A 65 -5.04 -8.84 0.89
C GLY A 65 -5.04 -8.17 -0.48
N THR A 66 -3.90 -8.25 -1.15
CA THR A 66 -3.59 -7.57 -2.43
C THR A 66 -4.57 -7.89 -3.57
N THR A 67 -5.27 -9.02 -3.52
CA THR A 67 -6.27 -9.39 -4.55
C THR A 67 -7.65 -8.79 -4.30
N SER A 68 -7.86 -8.05 -3.22
CA SER A 68 -9.13 -7.39 -2.92
C SER A 68 -9.34 -6.19 -3.83
N GLY A 69 -10.55 -6.02 -4.38
CA GLY A 69 -10.92 -4.83 -5.13
C GLY A 69 -10.91 -3.52 -4.31
N GLU A 70 -10.81 -3.60 -2.96
CA GLU A 70 -10.77 -2.43 -2.08
C GLU A 70 -9.34 -1.90 -1.86
N ILE A 71 -8.31 -2.64 -2.30
CA ILE A 71 -6.91 -2.28 -2.05
C ILE A 71 -6.52 -0.95 -2.71
N HIS A 72 -6.95 -0.71 -3.94
CA HIS A 72 -6.64 0.51 -4.68
C HIS A 72 -7.22 1.77 -4.01
N ALA A 73 -8.42 1.66 -3.41
CA ALA A 73 -9.00 2.75 -2.65
C ALA A 73 -8.21 3.05 -1.36
N LEU A 74 -7.69 2.00 -0.69
CA LEU A 74 -6.82 2.15 0.48
C LEU A 74 -5.49 2.80 0.12
N GLU A 75 -4.89 2.43 -1.00
CA GLU A 75 -3.64 3.03 -1.46
C GLU A 75 -3.82 4.51 -1.82
N ILE A 76 -4.89 4.87 -2.53
CA ILE A 76 -5.22 6.27 -2.81
C ILE A 76 -5.49 7.05 -1.51
N LEU A 77 -6.22 6.48 -0.55
CA LEU A 77 -6.42 7.09 0.77
C LEU A 77 -5.10 7.32 1.49
N SER A 78 -4.20 6.35 1.43
CA SER A 78 -2.87 6.47 2.01
C SER A 78 -2.09 7.65 1.40
N MET A 79 -2.13 7.80 0.08
CA MET A 79 -1.46 8.93 -0.59
C MET A 79 -2.06 10.28 -0.19
N ILE A 80 -3.38 10.39 -0.10
CA ILE A 80 -4.06 11.61 0.33
C ILE A 80 -3.70 11.96 1.78
N LEU A 81 -3.62 10.94 2.65
CA LEU A 81 -3.28 11.14 4.04
C LEU A 81 -1.82 11.53 4.25
N GLY A 82 -0.87 10.80 3.67
CA GLY A 82 0.52 10.85 4.09
C GLY A 82 1.56 11.14 3.01
N ASP A 83 1.21 11.20 1.72
CA ASP A 83 2.21 11.41 0.69
C ASP A 83 2.45 12.89 0.36
N GLY A 84 3.70 13.29 0.57
CA GLY A 84 4.21 14.62 0.23
C GLY A 84 3.69 15.74 1.13
N LYS A 85 4.19 16.96 0.86
CA LYS A 85 3.93 18.14 1.70
C LYS A 85 2.50 18.67 1.66
N SER A 86 1.70 18.28 0.68
CA SER A 86 0.29 18.67 0.55
C SER A 86 -0.67 17.66 1.16
N SER A 87 -0.17 16.56 1.72
CA SER A 87 -0.98 15.55 2.40
C SER A 87 -1.64 16.08 3.67
N ARG A 88 -2.76 15.49 4.07
CA ARG A 88 -3.54 15.95 5.23
C ARG A 88 -2.74 15.89 6.52
N LEU A 89 -2.00 14.81 6.74
CA LEU A 89 -1.14 14.63 7.91
C LEU A 89 -0.01 15.67 7.93
N TYR A 90 0.73 15.82 6.83
CA TYR A 90 1.85 16.76 6.78
C TYR A 90 1.38 18.19 7.06
N ARG A 91 0.32 18.64 6.40
CA ARG A 91 -0.22 19.98 6.60
C ARG A 91 -0.61 20.25 8.04
N ASN A 92 -1.37 19.33 8.65
CA ASN A 92 -1.85 19.54 10.01
C ASN A 92 -0.76 19.36 11.08
N ILE A 93 0.03 18.28 10.98
CA ILE A 93 0.91 17.85 12.08
C ILE A 93 2.30 18.48 11.96
N VAL A 94 2.83 18.59 10.73
CA VAL A 94 4.18 19.11 10.52
C VAL A 94 4.17 20.60 10.26
N TYR A 95 3.31 21.08 9.35
CA TYR A 95 3.35 22.48 8.91
C TYR A 95 2.58 23.42 9.85
N GLU A 96 1.30 23.13 10.15
CA GLU A 96 0.43 24.03 10.93
C GLU A 96 0.72 23.93 12.44
N THR A 97 0.63 22.74 13.02
CA THR A 97 0.78 22.55 14.47
C THR A 97 2.22 22.33 14.93
N LYS A 98 3.14 22.04 14.00
CA LYS A 98 4.55 21.75 14.28
C LYS A 98 4.75 20.73 15.40
N SER A 99 3.85 19.74 15.46
CA SER A 99 3.81 18.72 16.51
C SER A 99 4.76 17.55 16.24
N ALA A 100 5.12 17.33 14.98
CA ALA A 100 6.06 16.30 14.59
C ALA A 100 7.09 16.80 13.58
N LYS A 101 8.21 16.08 13.50
CA LYS A 101 9.27 16.31 12.53
C LYS A 101 8.89 15.76 11.14
N SER A 102 8.24 14.60 11.13
CA SER A 102 7.78 13.94 9.91
C SER A 102 6.55 13.10 10.18
N THR A 103 5.79 12.83 9.15
CA THR A 103 4.62 11.97 9.17
C THR A 103 4.42 11.35 7.81
N GLY A 104 3.68 10.27 7.76
CA GLY A 104 3.30 9.60 6.52
C GLY A 104 2.28 8.51 6.75
N SER A 105 1.83 7.94 5.66
CA SER A 105 1.03 6.71 5.64
C SER A 105 1.39 5.87 4.44
N PHE A 106 1.21 4.57 4.57
CA PHE A 106 1.43 3.61 3.49
C PHE A 106 0.59 2.35 3.71
N VAL A 107 0.31 1.68 2.63
CA VAL A 107 -0.30 0.35 2.63
C VAL A 107 0.81 -0.68 2.53
N TRP A 108 0.79 -1.64 3.45
CA TRP A 108 1.63 -2.82 3.40
C TRP A 108 0.74 -4.01 3.12
N ASP A 109 0.50 -4.27 1.86
CA ASP A 109 -0.35 -5.36 1.39
C ASP A 109 0.43 -6.67 1.26
N ASN A 110 -0.24 -7.76 1.57
CA ASN A 110 0.25 -9.12 1.38
C ASN A 110 -0.88 -9.97 0.79
N GLU A 111 -0.58 -11.18 0.35
CA GLU A 111 -1.54 -12.06 -0.33
C GLU A 111 -2.84 -12.26 0.45
N LEU A 112 -2.77 -12.53 1.75
CA LEU A 112 -3.92 -12.90 2.58
C LEU A 112 -4.52 -11.74 3.38
N GLY A 113 -3.77 -10.68 3.59
CA GLY A 113 -4.18 -9.51 4.34
C GLY A 113 -3.01 -8.57 4.53
N GLY A 114 -3.27 -7.33 4.89
CA GLY A 114 -2.25 -6.31 5.01
C GLY A 114 -2.48 -5.37 6.18
N LEU A 115 -1.71 -4.30 6.19
CA LEU A 115 -1.79 -3.21 7.16
C LEU A 115 -1.84 -1.87 6.44
N PHE A 116 -2.78 -1.03 6.85
CA PHE A 116 -2.74 0.39 6.56
C PHE A 116 -2.03 1.08 7.72
N ILE A 117 -0.87 1.64 7.47
CA ILE A 117 0.00 2.19 8.51
C ILE A 117 0.03 3.71 8.39
N VAL A 118 -0.18 4.38 9.54
CA VAL A 118 0.00 5.82 9.69
C VAL A 118 1.04 6.04 10.77
N TYR A 119 2.00 6.91 10.52
CA TYR A 119 3.05 7.19 11.49
C TYR A 119 3.37 8.68 11.60
N ALA A 120 3.91 9.05 12.75
CA ALA A 120 4.54 10.35 12.93
C ALA A 120 5.75 10.23 13.85
N THR A 121 6.84 10.88 13.47
CA THR A 121 8.06 11.01 14.29
C THR A 121 8.03 12.36 14.99
N GLY A 122 7.98 12.33 16.30
CA GLY A 122 7.95 13.51 17.15
C GLY A 122 9.33 14.20 17.26
N PHE A 123 9.35 15.31 17.98
CA PHE A 123 10.61 15.90 18.47
C PHE A 123 11.05 15.18 19.76
N LYS A 124 12.26 15.43 20.24
CA LYS A 124 12.88 14.74 21.39
C LYS A 124 11.98 14.60 22.63
N ASN A 125 11.15 15.60 22.90
CA ASN A 125 10.25 15.65 24.07
C ASN A 125 8.77 15.70 23.62
N ALA A 126 8.44 15.13 22.47
CA ALA A 126 7.07 15.15 21.99
C ALA A 126 6.15 14.32 22.89
N ASP A 127 4.98 14.87 23.16
CA ASP A 127 3.86 14.14 23.78
C ASP A 127 3.25 13.21 22.71
N LEU A 128 3.51 11.92 22.84
CA LEU A 128 3.05 10.91 21.89
C LEU A 128 1.53 10.68 21.94
N ASP A 129 0.90 10.86 23.11
CA ASP A 129 -0.55 10.71 23.25
C ASP A 129 -1.29 11.86 22.54
N SER A 130 -0.75 13.08 22.67
CA SER A 130 -1.26 14.23 21.91
C SER A 130 -1.07 14.04 20.41
N LEU A 131 0.06 13.47 19.99
CA LEU A 131 0.35 13.22 18.58
C LEU A 131 -0.59 12.14 18.00
N GLU A 132 -0.81 11.06 18.73
CA GLU A 132 -1.78 10.02 18.36
C GLU A 132 -3.20 10.58 18.24
N THR A 133 -3.61 11.40 19.20
CA THR A 133 -4.94 12.05 19.18
C THR A 133 -5.13 12.88 17.92
N LYS A 134 -4.12 13.65 17.52
CA LYS A 134 -4.16 14.45 16.28
C LYS A 134 -4.23 13.58 15.02
N ILE A 135 -3.44 12.52 14.95
CA ILE A 135 -3.47 11.57 13.84
C ILE A 135 -4.86 10.94 13.72
N THR A 136 -5.37 10.42 14.82
CA THR A 136 -6.69 9.78 14.87
C THR A 136 -7.81 10.75 14.46
N ALA A 137 -7.76 12.00 14.90
CA ALA A 137 -8.71 13.02 14.49
C ALA A 137 -8.69 13.28 12.97
N ILE A 138 -7.51 13.26 12.33
CA ILE A 138 -7.40 13.43 10.88
C ILE A 138 -7.95 12.21 10.14
N ILE A 139 -7.68 11.00 10.64
CA ILE A 139 -8.21 9.77 10.06
C ILE A 139 -9.74 9.73 10.16
N ASN A 140 -10.30 10.05 11.32
CA ASN A 140 -11.75 10.07 11.54
C ASN A 140 -12.48 11.08 10.63
N ARG A 141 -11.82 12.16 10.22
CA ARG A 141 -12.37 13.10 9.25
C ARG A 141 -12.57 12.50 7.85
N LEU A 142 -11.86 11.42 7.49
CA LEU A 142 -12.10 10.73 6.22
C LEU A 142 -13.50 10.13 6.10
N GLU A 143 -14.15 9.86 7.24
CA GLU A 143 -15.52 9.33 7.26
C GLU A 143 -16.59 10.41 7.05
N SER A 144 -16.28 11.66 7.39
CA SER A 144 -17.23 12.79 7.42
C SER A 144 -16.87 13.93 6.47
N GLU A 145 -15.58 14.16 6.25
CA GLU A 145 -15.10 15.18 5.34
C GLU A 145 -14.82 14.57 3.96
N GLU A 146 -15.52 15.06 2.98
CA GLU A 146 -15.36 14.63 1.61
C GLU A 146 -13.92 14.85 1.11
N VAL A 147 -13.34 13.81 0.50
CA VAL A 147 -12.10 13.98 -0.25
C VAL A 147 -12.36 14.92 -1.41
N THR A 148 -11.59 15.98 -1.50
CA THR A 148 -11.75 16.94 -2.59
C THR A 148 -11.35 16.34 -3.93
N GLN A 149 -11.97 16.82 -5.01
CA GLN A 149 -11.63 16.37 -6.37
C GLN A 149 -10.12 16.55 -6.66
N LYS A 150 -9.54 17.63 -6.19
CA LYS A 150 -8.11 17.92 -6.36
C LYS A 150 -7.20 16.93 -5.64
N GLU A 151 -7.58 16.48 -4.44
CA GLU A 151 -6.83 15.45 -3.71
C GLU A 151 -6.87 14.11 -4.44
N LEU A 152 -8.05 13.72 -4.92
CA LEU A 152 -8.25 12.49 -5.66
C LEU A 152 -7.46 12.48 -6.98
N GLU A 153 -7.58 13.54 -7.78
CA GLU A 153 -6.86 13.67 -9.05
C GLU A 153 -5.34 13.65 -8.83
N LYS A 154 -4.86 14.38 -7.81
CA LYS A 154 -3.42 14.36 -7.48
C LYS A 154 -2.95 12.95 -7.16
N ALA A 155 -3.68 12.21 -6.31
CA ALA A 155 -3.31 10.85 -5.94
C ALA A 155 -3.33 9.90 -7.15
N LYS A 156 -4.39 9.95 -7.97
CA LYS A 156 -4.48 9.16 -9.21
C LYS A 156 -3.33 9.44 -10.17
N ASN A 157 -3.02 10.70 -10.41
CA ASN A 157 -1.91 11.08 -11.29
C ASN A 157 -0.55 10.61 -10.74
N SER A 158 -0.37 10.59 -9.41
CA SER A 158 0.85 10.07 -8.79
C SER A 158 0.99 8.57 -9.04
N VAL A 159 -0.06 7.78 -8.79
CA VAL A 159 -0.08 6.33 -9.05
C VAL A 159 0.18 6.04 -10.53
N GLU A 160 -0.49 6.74 -11.42
CA GLU A 160 -0.30 6.56 -12.87
C GLU A 160 1.16 6.81 -13.28
N ASN A 161 1.78 7.88 -12.77
CA ASN A 161 3.18 8.17 -13.02
C ASN A 161 4.11 7.08 -12.46
N ASP A 162 3.82 6.55 -11.28
CA ASP A 162 4.62 5.49 -10.66
C ASP A 162 4.53 4.18 -11.46
N ILE A 163 3.33 3.80 -11.91
CA ILE A 163 3.11 2.63 -12.78
C ILE A 163 3.84 2.80 -14.11
N ILE A 164 3.68 3.94 -14.78
CA ILE A 164 4.36 4.22 -16.05
C ILE A 164 5.88 4.22 -15.86
N GLY A 165 6.37 4.84 -14.78
CA GLY A 165 7.79 4.87 -14.44
C GLY A 165 8.39 3.48 -14.23
N ALA A 166 7.69 2.61 -13.48
CA ALA A 166 8.09 1.23 -13.28
C ALA A 166 8.16 0.46 -14.60
N MET A 167 7.19 0.68 -15.51
CA MET A 167 7.17 0.01 -16.83
C MET A 167 8.25 0.48 -17.80
N GLN A 168 8.96 1.58 -17.52
CA GLN A 168 10.09 2.01 -18.35
C GLN A 168 11.33 1.15 -18.15
N THR A 169 11.44 0.42 -17.06
CA THR A 169 12.59 -0.42 -16.74
C THR A 169 12.36 -1.89 -17.08
N VAL A 170 13.42 -2.57 -17.47
CA VAL A 170 13.40 -4.03 -17.73
C VAL A 170 13.00 -4.78 -16.47
N LEU A 171 13.57 -4.41 -15.32
CA LEU A 171 13.28 -5.02 -14.03
C LEU A 171 11.83 -4.79 -13.62
N GLY A 172 11.32 -3.57 -13.74
CA GLY A 172 9.93 -3.23 -13.39
C GLY A 172 8.90 -4.02 -14.21
N LYS A 173 9.16 -4.21 -15.51
CA LYS A 173 8.32 -5.09 -16.36
C LYS A 173 8.35 -6.53 -15.87
N ALA A 174 9.53 -7.07 -15.58
CA ALA A 174 9.67 -8.45 -15.10
C ALA A 174 8.96 -8.65 -13.77
N ASP A 175 9.12 -7.72 -12.84
CA ASP A 175 8.50 -7.75 -11.52
C ASP A 175 6.97 -7.67 -11.62
N ALA A 176 6.43 -6.73 -12.37
CA ALA A 176 5.00 -6.60 -12.61
C ALA A 176 4.38 -7.87 -13.20
N LEU A 177 5.00 -8.44 -14.24
CA LEU A 177 4.52 -9.68 -14.85
C LEU A 177 4.57 -10.86 -13.88
N ALA A 178 5.62 -10.95 -13.05
CA ALA A 178 5.73 -11.97 -12.01
C ALA A 178 4.65 -11.85 -10.94
N ASN A 179 4.38 -10.62 -10.47
CA ASN A 179 3.35 -10.31 -9.50
C ASN A 179 1.96 -10.61 -10.04
N TYR A 180 1.60 -10.12 -11.23
CA TYR A 180 0.29 -10.35 -11.82
C TYR A 180 0.03 -11.84 -12.06
N TRP A 181 1.03 -12.58 -12.53
CA TRP A 181 0.87 -14.03 -12.66
C TRP A 181 0.75 -14.73 -11.31
N THR A 182 1.56 -14.34 -10.33
CA THR A 182 1.60 -15.01 -9.02
C THR A 182 0.28 -14.85 -8.27
N TYR A 183 -0.26 -13.64 -8.21
CA TYR A 183 -1.43 -13.34 -7.39
C TYR A 183 -2.74 -13.42 -8.18
N PHE A 184 -2.76 -12.99 -9.44
CA PHE A 184 -3.99 -12.90 -10.24
C PHE A 184 -4.10 -13.95 -11.34
N LYS A 185 -3.02 -14.67 -11.68
CA LYS A 185 -2.95 -15.63 -12.80
C LYS A 185 -3.23 -15.00 -14.17
N ASP A 186 -3.07 -13.68 -14.26
CA ASP A 186 -3.33 -12.89 -15.45
C ASP A 186 -2.23 -11.84 -15.65
N THR A 187 -1.32 -12.11 -16.56
CA THR A 187 -0.23 -11.16 -16.92
C THR A 187 -0.74 -9.95 -17.72
N ASN A 188 -1.92 -10.05 -18.36
CA ASN A 188 -2.47 -8.96 -19.16
C ASN A 188 -2.89 -7.75 -18.30
N ARG A 189 -3.03 -7.93 -16.99
CA ARG A 189 -3.26 -6.81 -16.04
C ARG A 189 -2.19 -5.72 -16.14
N ILE A 190 -1.00 -6.03 -16.63
CA ILE A 190 0.04 -5.01 -16.88
C ILE A 190 -0.44 -3.87 -17.78
N ASN A 191 -1.41 -4.14 -18.68
CA ASN A 191 -1.98 -3.16 -19.60
C ASN A 191 -3.16 -2.35 -19.01
N SER A 192 -3.76 -2.81 -17.93
CA SER A 192 -4.95 -2.21 -17.32
C SER A 192 -4.75 -1.80 -15.85
N ALA A 193 -3.56 -1.99 -15.29
CA ALA A 193 -3.30 -1.72 -13.88
C ALA A 193 -3.61 -0.27 -13.48
N ALA A 194 -3.29 0.70 -14.33
CA ALA A 194 -3.61 2.10 -14.06
C ALA A 194 -5.12 2.35 -14.03
N ASP A 195 -5.90 1.68 -14.89
CA ASP A 195 -7.36 1.88 -14.98
C ASP A 195 -8.07 1.50 -13.68
N GLU A 196 -7.56 0.50 -12.95
CA GLU A 196 -8.11 0.08 -11.66
C GLU A 196 -8.03 1.21 -10.62
N TYR A 197 -6.92 1.94 -10.57
CA TYR A 197 -6.78 3.12 -9.71
C TYR A 197 -7.61 4.31 -10.23
N LEU A 198 -7.62 4.52 -11.56
CA LEU A 198 -8.36 5.62 -12.16
C LEU A 198 -9.88 5.45 -12.00
N SER A 199 -10.36 4.23 -11.83
CA SER A 199 -11.78 3.93 -11.58
C SER A 199 -12.24 4.21 -10.14
N VAL A 200 -11.34 4.36 -9.16
CA VAL A 200 -11.69 4.61 -7.76
C VAL A 200 -12.47 5.91 -7.63
N THR A 201 -13.61 5.86 -6.95
CA THR A 201 -14.48 7.00 -6.69
C THR A 201 -14.31 7.55 -5.27
N LYS A 202 -14.87 8.73 -5.01
CA LYS A 202 -14.91 9.30 -3.65
C LYS A 202 -15.75 8.42 -2.72
N GLU A 203 -16.82 7.86 -3.24
CA GLU A 203 -17.72 6.95 -2.52
C GLU A 203 -16.99 5.68 -2.08
N ASP A 204 -16.14 5.11 -2.96
CA ASP A 204 -15.31 3.96 -2.62
C ASP A 204 -14.35 4.28 -1.48
N MET A 205 -13.73 5.44 -1.51
CA MET A 205 -12.81 5.88 -0.45
C MET A 205 -13.53 6.06 0.90
N ILE A 206 -14.69 6.72 0.92
CA ILE A 206 -15.48 6.92 2.15
C ILE A 206 -15.92 5.56 2.72
N LYS A 207 -16.44 4.68 1.85
CA LYS A 207 -16.85 3.33 2.24
C LYS A 207 -15.69 2.54 2.83
N THR A 208 -14.54 2.59 2.18
CA THR A 208 -13.34 1.86 2.58
C THR A 208 -12.75 2.43 3.88
N ALA A 209 -12.70 3.77 4.03
CA ALA A 209 -12.29 4.40 5.27
C ALA A 209 -13.17 3.98 6.46
N LYS A 210 -14.49 4.04 6.31
CA LYS A 210 -15.45 3.59 7.34
C LYS A 210 -15.29 2.12 7.71
N LYS A 211 -14.96 1.27 6.73
CA LYS A 211 -14.85 -0.18 6.94
C LYS A 211 -13.57 -0.57 7.66
N TYR A 212 -12.45 0.10 7.37
CA TYR A 212 -11.13 -0.35 7.79
C TYR A 212 -10.40 0.60 8.73
N LEU A 213 -10.68 1.90 8.68
CA LEU A 213 -9.94 2.91 9.44
C LEU A 213 -10.74 3.48 10.62
N SER A 214 -11.99 3.05 10.82
CA SER A 214 -12.78 3.37 12.01
C SER A 214 -12.32 2.54 13.22
N LYS A 215 -12.37 3.15 14.42
CA LYS A 215 -12.14 2.47 15.69
C LYS A 215 -13.38 1.74 16.16
#